data_73b2aa595ca76603376a41487c5fea99
#
_entry.id   73b2aa595ca76603376a41487c5fea99
#
_cell.length_a   1.000
_cell.length_b   1.000
_cell.length_c   1.000
_cell.angle_alpha   90.00
_cell.angle_beta   90.00
_cell.angle_gamma   90.00
#
_symmetry.space_group_name_H-M   'P 1'
#
loop_
_entity.id
_entity.type
_entity.pdbx_description
1 polymer ?
#
loop_
_entity_poly.entity_id
_entity_poly.type
_entity_poly.pdbx_seq_one_letter_code
_entity_poly.pdbx_strand_id
1 'polypeptide(L)'
;IAERAAMLDHVTNNRFEFGTGRGAGSHELMTFSGTQPSQTKAMWDEVIREIPRMWEQKDYSFEGNGWSVPGPHNILPKPYGKGHPPIWVACGNPETFAKAGSLGIGAIAFNFEPIHNLKGRLEAYKEAAESPTEIIGQFQNNNVMMTNGVICLEDRERAREIAKAQGRGYL
;
A
#
# COMPACT_ATOMS: atom_id res chain seq x y z
N ILE A 1 -9.80 10.70 -3.80
CA ILE A 1 -8.87 10.00 -2.87
C ILE A 1 -7.86 11.00 -2.34
N ALA A 2 -7.11 11.73 -3.18
CA ALA A 2 -6.06 12.66 -2.77
C ALA A 2 -6.53 13.67 -1.70
N GLU A 3 -7.65 14.35 -1.92
CA GLU A 3 -8.25 15.29 -0.97
C GLU A 3 -8.56 14.67 0.39
N ARG A 4 -9.18 13.49 0.39
CA ARG A 4 -9.55 12.78 1.63
C ARG A 4 -8.31 12.32 2.42
N ALA A 5 -7.30 11.82 1.73
CA ALA A 5 -6.04 11.42 2.35
C ALA A 5 -5.32 12.63 2.97
N ALA A 6 -5.25 13.74 2.25
CA ALA A 6 -4.69 14.98 2.78
C ALA A 6 -5.49 15.52 4.00
N MET A 7 -6.82 15.44 3.95
CA MET A 7 -7.67 15.83 5.09
C MET A 7 -7.41 14.95 6.32
N LEU A 8 -7.26 13.64 6.15
CA LEU A 8 -6.91 12.72 7.24
C LEU A 8 -5.54 13.05 7.84
N ASP A 9 -4.59 13.43 7.01
CA ASP A 9 -3.27 13.84 7.45
C ASP A 9 -3.33 15.09 8.35
N HIS A 10 -4.18 16.08 8.00
CA HIS A 10 -4.46 17.23 8.87
C HIS A 10 -5.12 16.84 10.20
N VAL A 11 -6.17 16.02 10.15
CA VAL A 11 -6.91 15.61 11.36
C VAL A 11 -6.04 14.80 12.31
N THR A 12 -5.09 14.04 11.77
CA THR A 12 -4.17 13.22 12.56
C THR A 12 -2.87 13.92 12.94
N ASN A 13 -2.67 15.18 12.54
CA ASN A 13 -1.43 15.92 12.74
C ASN A 13 -0.21 15.14 12.21
N ASN A 14 -0.22 14.82 10.91
CA ASN A 14 0.87 14.11 10.21
C ASN A 14 1.16 12.69 10.76
N ARG A 15 0.14 12.02 11.32
CA ARG A 15 0.24 10.62 11.77
C ARG A 15 -0.50 9.65 10.85
N PHE A 16 -0.99 10.14 9.72
CA PHE A 16 -1.66 9.34 8.71
C PHE A 16 -0.63 8.67 7.79
N GLU A 17 -0.88 7.41 7.48
CA GLU A 17 -0.10 6.63 6.53
C GLU A 17 -1.01 6.15 5.39
N PHE A 18 -0.59 6.37 4.16
CA PHE A 18 -1.43 6.14 2.99
C PHE A 18 -1.21 4.73 2.42
N GLY A 19 -2.00 3.78 2.87
CA GLY A 19 -2.02 2.42 2.34
C GLY A 19 -2.84 2.28 1.07
N THR A 20 -2.29 1.61 0.07
CA THR A 20 -2.91 1.38 -1.22
C THR A 20 -2.98 -0.09 -1.59
N GLY A 21 -3.88 -0.44 -2.49
CA GLY A 21 -4.03 -1.79 -3.00
C GLY A 21 -4.92 -1.83 -4.23
N ARG A 22 -4.95 -2.98 -4.88
CA ARG A 22 -5.72 -3.19 -6.11
C ARG A 22 -7.13 -3.78 -5.86
N GLY A 23 -7.45 -4.04 -4.59
CA GLY A 23 -8.59 -4.87 -4.20
C GLY A 23 -8.25 -6.36 -4.23
N ALA A 24 -8.74 -7.10 -3.23
CA ALA A 24 -8.45 -8.54 -3.09
C ALA A 24 -9.59 -9.42 -3.64
N GLY A 25 -10.83 -8.92 -3.61
CA GLY A 25 -12.01 -9.67 -3.98
C GLY A 25 -12.49 -9.41 -5.40
N SER A 26 -12.52 -10.45 -6.25
CA SER A 26 -13.09 -10.34 -7.59
C SER A 26 -14.57 -9.88 -7.58
N HIS A 27 -15.34 -10.32 -6.59
CA HIS A 27 -16.72 -9.89 -6.42
C HIS A 27 -16.85 -8.41 -6.12
N GLU A 28 -15.98 -7.87 -5.24
CA GLU A 28 -15.96 -6.46 -4.91
C GLU A 28 -15.64 -5.60 -6.13
N LEU A 29 -14.61 -5.96 -6.87
CA LEU A 29 -14.20 -5.24 -8.08
C LEU A 29 -15.29 -5.23 -9.15
N MET A 30 -15.91 -6.37 -9.40
CA MET A 30 -16.96 -6.48 -10.42
C MET A 30 -18.27 -5.81 -10.00
N THR A 31 -18.64 -5.91 -8.72
CA THR A 31 -19.92 -5.41 -8.22
C THR A 31 -19.93 -3.88 -8.08
N PHE A 32 -18.85 -3.30 -7.53
CA PHE A 32 -18.84 -1.88 -7.21
C PHE A 32 -18.19 -0.98 -8.26
N SER A 33 -17.31 -1.51 -9.08
CA SER A 33 -16.61 -0.69 -10.08
C SER A 33 -16.73 -1.19 -11.50
N GLY A 34 -17.25 -2.40 -11.71
CA GLY A 34 -17.25 -3.07 -13.02
C GLY A 34 -15.84 -3.38 -13.55
N THR A 35 -14.83 -3.25 -12.69
CA THR A 35 -13.42 -3.41 -13.08
C THR A 35 -13.06 -4.89 -13.14
N GLN A 36 -12.48 -5.31 -14.25
CA GLN A 36 -11.96 -6.66 -14.37
C GLN A 36 -10.66 -6.82 -13.55
N PRO A 37 -10.47 -7.93 -12.82
CA PRO A 37 -9.27 -8.17 -12.03
C PRO A 37 -7.97 -8.05 -12.81
N SER A 38 -7.98 -8.40 -14.09
CA SER A 38 -6.82 -8.29 -15.01
C SER A 38 -6.38 -6.84 -15.28
N GLN A 39 -7.26 -5.87 -15.13
CA GLN A 39 -6.98 -4.45 -15.37
C GLN A 39 -6.41 -3.74 -14.14
N THR A 40 -6.63 -4.28 -12.95
CA THR A 40 -6.31 -3.60 -11.69
C THR A 40 -4.83 -3.29 -11.51
N LYS A 41 -3.93 -4.11 -12.06
CA LYS A 41 -2.47 -3.89 -11.97
C LYS A 41 -2.07 -2.62 -12.73
N ALA A 42 -2.50 -2.48 -13.97
CA ALA A 42 -2.22 -1.31 -14.79
C ALA A 42 -2.86 -0.04 -14.23
N MET A 43 -4.13 -0.13 -13.81
CA MET A 43 -4.85 0.99 -13.20
C MET A 43 -4.16 1.48 -11.92
N TRP A 44 -3.77 0.57 -11.04
CA TRP A 44 -3.05 0.94 -9.82
C TRP A 44 -1.70 1.61 -10.14
N ASP A 45 -0.95 1.03 -11.08
CA ASP A 45 0.37 1.51 -11.46
C ASP A 45 0.33 2.94 -12.05
N GLU A 46 -0.73 3.28 -12.76
CA GLU A 46 -0.99 4.63 -13.25
C GLU A 46 -1.39 5.57 -12.11
N VAL A 47 -2.41 5.21 -11.34
CA VAL A 47 -3.01 6.09 -10.31
C VAL A 47 -2.04 6.38 -9.17
N ILE A 48 -1.20 5.40 -8.77
CA ILE A 48 -0.30 5.61 -7.63
C ILE A 48 0.73 6.71 -7.89
N ARG A 49 1.12 6.95 -9.13
CA ARG A 49 2.02 8.04 -9.50
C ARG A 49 1.34 9.40 -9.48
N GLU A 50 0.05 9.41 -9.75
CA GLU A 50 -0.70 10.65 -9.87
C GLU A 50 -1.11 11.24 -8.51
N ILE A 51 -1.32 10.41 -7.47
CA ILE A 51 -1.70 10.91 -6.14
C ILE A 51 -0.67 11.88 -5.55
N PRO A 52 0.64 11.57 -5.49
CA PRO A 52 1.63 12.54 -5.02
C PRO A 52 1.69 13.81 -5.88
N ARG A 53 1.55 13.69 -7.19
CA ARG A 53 1.49 14.85 -8.10
C ARG A 53 0.32 15.76 -7.79
N MET A 54 -0.86 15.21 -7.47
CA MET A 54 -2.02 15.98 -7.01
C MET A 54 -1.72 16.73 -5.71
N TRP A 55 -0.94 16.16 -4.81
CA TRP A 55 -0.56 16.82 -3.56
C TRP A 55 0.47 17.94 -3.74
N GLU A 56 1.36 17.81 -4.71
CA GLU A 56 2.47 18.74 -4.93
C GLU A 56 2.12 19.91 -5.85
N GLN A 57 1.45 19.61 -6.96
CA GLN A 57 1.20 20.58 -8.03
C GLN A 57 0.04 21.52 -7.71
N LYS A 58 0.19 22.78 -8.08
CA LYS A 58 -0.89 23.79 -8.04
C LYS A 58 -1.71 23.78 -9.32
N ASP A 59 -1.08 23.44 -10.42
CA ASP A 59 -1.67 23.41 -11.76
C ASP A 59 -1.68 21.97 -12.28
N TYR A 60 -2.40 21.09 -11.56
CA TYR A 60 -2.48 19.66 -11.89
C TYR A 60 -3.48 19.43 -13.00
N SER A 61 -3.05 18.68 -14.00
CA SER A 61 -3.90 18.06 -15.02
C SER A 61 -3.36 16.70 -15.40
N PHE A 62 -4.22 15.83 -15.85
CA PHE A 62 -3.85 14.48 -16.25
C PHE A 62 -4.76 13.93 -17.33
N GLU A 63 -4.16 13.26 -18.29
CA GLU A 63 -4.84 12.47 -19.31
C GLU A 63 -4.26 11.06 -19.26
N GLY A 64 -5.07 10.09 -18.85
CA GLY A 64 -4.66 8.71 -18.64
C GLY A 64 -5.51 7.70 -19.38
N ASN A 65 -5.26 6.44 -19.10
CA ASN A 65 -5.94 5.34 -19.76
C ASN A 65 -7.26 5.01 -19.03
N GLY A 66 -8.32 5.71 -19.41
CA GLY A 66 -9.66 5.48 -18.89
C GLY A 66 -10.14 6.47 -17.82
N TRP A 67 -9.28 7.44 -17.42
CA TRP A 67 -9.68 8.57 -16.61
C TRP A 67 -8.83 9.80 -16.93
N SER A 68 -9.39 10.99 -16.69
CA SER A 68 -8.68 12.24 -16.90
C SER A 68 -9.08 13.27 -15.86
N VAL A 69 -8.21 14.23 -15.63
CA VAL A 69 -8.47 15.45 -14.88
C VAL A 69 -8.16 16.61 -15.81
N PRO A 70 -9.17 17.11 -16.55
CA PRO A 70 -8.98 18.26 -17.41
C PRO A 70 -8.65 19.47 -16.54
N GLY A 71 -7.55 20.11 -16.81
CA GLY A 71 -7.05 21.12 -15.90
C GLY A 71 -6.71 22.43 -16.54
N PRO A 72 -5.99 23.30 -15.81
CA PRO A 72 -5.29 23.01 -14.53
C PRO A 72 -6.18 23.13 -13.28
N HIS A 73 -5.93 22.30 -12.28
CA HIS A 73 -6.62 22.34 -10.99
C HIS A 73 -5.63 22.32 -9.82
N ASN A 74 -5.92 23.10 -8.78
CA ASN A 74 -5.24 22.98 -7.50
C ASN A 74 -6.05 22.05 -6.59
N ILE A 75 -5.65 20.81 -6.47
CA ILE A 75 -6.32 19.81 -5.63
C ILE A 75 -6.05 20.15 -4.16
N LEU A 76 -7.10 20.45 -3.40
CA LEU A 76 -7.04 20.89 -2.01
C LEU A 76 -7.88 19.99 -1.08
N PRO A 77 -7.48 19.85 0.23
CA PRO A 77 -6.27 20.42 0.83
C PRO A 77 -5.00 19.75 0.34
N LYS A 78 -3.86 20.40 0.49
CA LYS A 78 -2.55 19.73 0.43
C LYS A 78 -2.31 19.00 1.73
N PRO A 79 -1.43 17.97 1.79
CA PRO A 79 -1.08 17.29 3.02
C PRO A 79 -0.56 18.23 4.11
N TYR A 80 -0.65 17.79 5.37
CA TYR A 80 -0.18 18.53 6.52
C TYR A 80 1.35 18.57 6.56
N GLY A 81 1.93 19.73 6.82
CA GLY A 81 3.38 19.90 6.92
C GLY A 81 4.09 19.94 5.57
N LYS A 82 5.30 19.39 5.53
CA LYS A 82 6.15 19.35 4.33
C LYS A 82 6.15 17.95 3.74
N GLY A 83 5.73 17.82 2.52
CA GLY A 83 5.72 16.56 1.80
C GLY A 83 4.32 15.94 1.73
N HIS A 84 4.24 14.63 1.94
CA HIS A 84 2.99 13.86 1.86
C HIS A 84 3.02 12.71 2.87
N PRO A 85 1.86 12.07 3.19
CA PRO A 85 1.85 10.87 4.02
C PRO A 85 2.72 9.76 3.44
N PRO A 86 3.43 8.95 4.26
CA PRO A 86 4.13 7.78 3.79
C PRO A 86 3.21 6.88 2.96
N ILE A 87 3.68 6.46 1.78
CA ILE A 87 2.90 5.67 0.85
C ILE A 87 3.26 4.20 1.01
N TRP A 88 2.24 3.33 0.96
CA TRP A 88 2.36 1.89 1.10
C TRP A 88 1.55 1.16 0.05
N VAL A 89 1.97 -0.06 -0.26
CA VAL A 89 1.18 -0.95 -1.13
C VAL A 89 1.00 -2.33 -0.50
N ALA A 90 -0.18 -2.90 -0.68
CA ALA A 90 -0.47 -4.27 -0.29
C ALA A 90 0.28 -5.28 -1.19
N CYS A 91 1.12 -6.12 -0.58
CA CYS A 91 2.00 -7.08 -1.24
C CYS A 91 1.61 -8.52 -0.89
N GLY A 92 1.39 -9.36 -1.91
CA GLY A 92 1.05 -10.78 -1.74
C GLY A 92 2.12 -11.75 -2.21
N ASN A 93 3.07 -11.32 -3.04
CA ASN A 93 4.10 -12.17 -3.64
C ASN A 93 5.43 -11.41 -3.79
N PRO A 94 6.56 -12.11 -4.03
CA PRO A 94 7.89 -11.48 -4.14
C PRO A 94 7.97 -10.37 -5.19
N GLU A 95 7.30 -10.53 -6.33
CA GLU A 95 7.27 -9.52 -7.40
C GLU A 95 6.67 -8.19 -6.93
N THR A 96 5.59 -8.24 -6.14
CA THR A 96 4.96 -7.03 -5.59
C THR A 96 5.83 -6.38 -4.51
N PHE A 97 6.56 -7.18 -3.73
CA PHE A 97 7.54 -6.66 -2.78
C PHE A 97 8.70 -5.95 -3.49
N ALA A 98 9.27 -6.56 -4.52
CA ALA A 98 10.30 -5.92 -5.35
C ALA A 98 9.78 -4.63 -6.02
N LYS A 99 8.55 -4.65 -6.54
CA LYS A 99 7.91 -3.46 -7.12
C LYS A 99 7.76 -2.34 -6.09
N ALA A 100 7.33 -2.64 -4.87
CA ALA A 100 7.23 -1.64 -3.80
C ALA A 100 8.58 -0.98 -3.50
N GLY A 101 9.64 -1.78 -3.34
CA GLY A 101 10.99 -1.29 -3.14
C GLY A 101 11.48 -0.42 -4.31
N SER A 102 11.26 -0.87 -5.54
CA SER A 102 11.68 -0.15 -6.75
C SER A 102 10.98 1.19 -6.96
N LEU A 103 9.81 1.38 -6.36
CA LEU A 103 9.04 2.63 -6.38
C LEU A 103 9.27 3.51 -5.15
N GLY A 104 10.13 3.11 -4.22
CA GLY A 104 10.42 3.83 -3.01
C GLY A 104 9.25 3.90 -2.02
N ILE A 105 8.31 2.95 -2.07
CA ILE A 105 7.13 2.90 -1.18
C ILE A 105 7.18 1.70 -0.24
N GLY A 106 6.49 1.81 0.90
CA GLY A 106 6.43 0.74 1.90
C GLY A 106 5.62 -0.47 1.43
N ALA A 107 5.96 -1.65 1.92
CA ALA A 107 5.25 -2.90 1.65
C ALA A 107 4.40 -3.31 2.85
N ILE A 108 3.10 -3.56 2.64
CA ILE A 108 2.19 -4.12 3.65
C ILE A 108 1.80 -5.52 3.22
N ALA A 109 1.96 -6.51 4.09
CA ALA A 109 1.58 -7.88 3.77
C ALA A 109 0.84 -8.59 4.91
N PHE A 110 -0.06 -9.49 4.52
CA PHE A 110 -0.58 -10.51 5.42
C PHE A 110 0.37 -11.69 5.46
N ASN A 111 0.67 -12.17 6.65
CA ASN A 111 1.46 -13.38 6.81
C ASN A 111 0.58 -14.54 7.26
N PHE A 112 0.26 -15.42 6.32
CA PHE A 112 -0.46 -16.68 6.58
C PHE A 112 0.47 -17.90 6.59
N GLU A 113 1.77 -17.69 6.39
CA GLU A 113 2.79 -18.72 6.30
C GLU A 113 3.76 -18.63 7.50
N PRO A 114 4.53 -19.69 7.78
CA PRO A 114 5.62 -19.61 8.75
C PRO A 114 6.60 -18.50 8.41
N ILE A 115 7.08 -17.78 9.42
CA ILE A 115 7.88 -16.57 9.25
C ILE A 115 9.14 -16.76 8.39
N HIS A 116 9.71 -17.95 8.40
CA HIS A 116 10.90 -18.25 7.58
C HIS A 116 10.63 -18.23 6.06
N ASN A 117 9.38 -18.41 5.65
CA ASN A 117 8.98 -18.32 4.23
C ASN A 117 8.96 -16.87 3.72
N LEU A 118 8.99 -15.91 4.62
CA LEU A 118 8.98 -14.47 4.27
C LEU A 118 10.35 -13.98 3.82
N LYS A 119 11.43 -14.71 4.09
CA LYS A 119 12.80 -14.28 3.83
C LYS A 119 12.99 -13.79 2.39
N GLY A 120 12.60 -14.58 1.40
CA GLY A 120 12.76 -14.21 -0.01
C GLY A 120 11.95 -12.96 -0.42
N ARG A 121 10.77 -12.74 0.18
CA ARG A 121 9.97 -11.54 -0.06
C ARG A 121 10.64 -10.30 0.51
N LEU A 122 11.19 -10.40 1.72
CA LEU A 122 11.91 -9.31 2.37
C LEU A 122 13.22 -8.98 1.67
N GLU A 123 13.94 -9.99 1.21
CA GLU A 123 15.17 -9.82 0.42
C GLU A 123 14.87 -9.11 -0.90
N ALA A 124 13.86 -9.53 -1.64
CA ALA A 124 13.42 -8.88 -2.88
C ALA A 124 13.03 -7.41 -2.69
N TYR A 125 12.34 -7.10 -1.57
CA TYR A 125 12.03 -5.71 -1.22
C TYR A 125 13.29 -4.89 -0.94
N LYS A 126 14.16 -5.40 -0.07
CA LYS A 126 15.39 -4.70 0.36
C LYS A 126 16.32 -4.41 -0.81
N GLU A 127 16.58 -5.42 -1.63
CA GLU A 127 17.41 -5.29 -2.83
C GLU A 127 16.88 -4.20 -3.77
N ALA A 128 15.57 -4.21 -4.03
CA ALA A 128 14.95 -3.20 -4.88
C ALA A 128 14.94 -1.80 -4.23
N ALA A 129 14.81 -1.71 -2.91
CA ALA A 129 14.79 -0.45 -2.17
C ALA A 129 16.18 0.18 -2.00
N GLU A 130 17.26 -0.60 -2.09
CA GLU A 130 18.64 -0.07 -2.11
C GLU A 130 18.95 0.72 -3.39
N SER A 131 18.28 0.36 -4.51
CA SER A 131 18.46 1.02 -5.80
C SER A 131 17.11 1.19 -6.50
N PRO A 132 16.24 2.06 -5.99
CA PRO A 132 14.92 2.26 -6.56
C PRO A 132 15.01 2.80 -7.99
N THR A 133 14.19 2.28 -8.88
CA THR A 133 14.12 2.76 -10.27
C THR A 133 13.37 4.07 -10.39
N GLU A 134 12.49 4.33 -9.43
CA GLU A 134 11.66 5.54 -9.33
C GLU A 134 11.34 5.78 -7.85
N ILE A 135 11.30 7.02 -7.42
CA ILE A 135 10.75 7.38 -6.11
C ILE A 135 9.44 8.11 -6.37
N ILE A 136 8.33 7.46 -5.99
CA ILE A 136 7.02 8.06 -6.07
C ILE A 136 6.86 9.07 -4.93
N GLY A 137 6.63 10.34 -5.29
CA GLY A 137 6.54 11.44 -4.33
C GLY A 137 7.90 12.02 -3.96
N GLN A 138 7.98 12.60 -2.76
CA GLN A 138 9.12 13.43 -2.34
C GLN A 138 10.17 12.68 -1.52
N PHE A 139 9.85 11.50 -1.01
CA PHE A 139 10.77 10.71 -0.19
C PHE A 139 10.47 9.22 -0.27
N GLN A 140 11.47 8.42 0.04
CA GLN A 140 11.36 6.97 0.08
C GLN A 140 10.81 6.50 1.44
N ASN A 141 9.74 5.69 1.40
CA ASN A 141 9.26 4.94 2.55
C ASN A 141 9.90 3.55 2.56
N ASN A 142 11.04 3.40 3.20
CA ASN A 142 11.79 2.14 3.25
C ASN A 142 11.36 1.27 4.45
N ASN A 143 10.08 0.90 4.51
CA ASN A 143 9.51 0.12 5.59
C ASN A 143 8.71 -1.08 5.08
N VAL A 144 8.66 -2.13 5.89
CA VAL A 144 7.81 -3.30 5.67
C VAL A 144 6.96 -3.53 6.91
N MET A 145 5.65 -3.64 6.72
CA MET A 145 4.69 -4.00 7.76
C MET A 145 4.04 -5.34 7.42
N MET A 146 3.98 -6.22 8.41
CA MET A 146 3.32 -7.53 8.28
C MET A 146 2.37 -7.77 9.44
N THR A 147 1.21 -8.37 9.12
CA THR A 147 0.27 -8.83 10.14
C THR A 147 0.52 -10.30 10.47
N ASN A 148 0.45 -10.62 11.76
CA ASN A 148 0.52 -11.99 12.25
C ASN A 148 -0.57 -12.22 13.28
N GLY A 149 -1.10 -13.45 13.32
CA GLY A 149 -1.93 -13.89 14.43
C GLY A 149 -1.08 -14.10 15.68
N VAL A 150 -1.51 -13.55 16.80
CA VAL A 150 -0.83 -13.71 18.09
C VAL A 150 -1.83 -14.19 19.14
N ILE A 151 -1.45 -15.20 19.90
CA ILE A 151 -2.17 -15.64 21.10
C ILE A 151 -1.29 -15.31 22.30
N CYS A 152 -1.80 -14.41 23.15
CA CYS A 152 -1.09 -13.97 24.34
C CYS A 152 -1.83 -14.47 25.59
N LEU A 153 -1.23 -15.40 26.33
CA LEU A 153 -1.73 -15.93 27.59
C LEU A 153 -0.58 -16.03 28.59
N GLU A 154 -0.89 -16.08 29.89
CA GLU A 154 0.09 -16.32 30.95
C GLU A 154 0.74 -17.71 30.80
N ASP A 155 -0.05 -18.72 30.41
CA ASP A 155 0.41 -20.07 30.15
C ASP A 155 0.79 -20.25 28.68
N ARG A 156 2.09 -20.43 28.44
CA ARG A 156 2.65 -20.65 27.10
C ARG A 156 2.16 -21.95 26.45
N GLU A 157 2.04 -23.03 27.22
CA GLU A 157 1.62 -24.33 26.66
C GLU A 157 0.13 -24.27 26.27
N ARG A 158 -0.68 -23.61 27.06
CA ARG A 158 -2.07 -23.36 26.73
C ARG A 158 -2.23 -22.49 25.48
N ALA A 159 -1.40 -21.45 25.32
CA ALA A 159 -1.38 -20.64 24.10
C ALA A 159 -1.03 -21.48 22.87
N ARG A 160 -0.05 -22.38 22.99
CA ARG A 160 0.33 -23.31 21.90
C ARG A 160 -0.76 -24.32 21.56
N GLU A 161 -1.44 -24.86 22.55
CA GLU A 161 -2.56 -25.79 22.32
C GLU A 161 -3.68 -25.09 21.53
N ILE A 162 -4.06 -23.89 21.93
CA ILE A 162 -5.07 -23.09 21.24
C ILE A 162 -4.62 -22.79 19.80
N ALA A 163 -3.37 -22.37 19.61
CA ALA A 163 -2.82 -22.09 18.27
C ALA A 163 -2.86 -23.33 17.36
N LYS A 164 -2.57 -24.50 17.91
CA LYS A 164 -2.65 -25.76 17.17
C LYS A 164 -4.09 -26.17 16.86
N ALA A 165 -5.02 -25.95 17.80
CA ALA A 165 -6.43 -26.33 17.67
C ALA A 165 -7.20 -25.44 16.70
N GLN A 166 -6.88 -24.14 16.64
CA GLN A 166 -7.53 -23.20 15.74
C GLN A 166 -7.18 -23.42 14.26
N GLY A 167 -6.14 -24.20 13.99
CA GLY A 167 -5.67 -24.41 12.63
C GLY A 167 -5.27 -23.08 11.96
N ARG A 168 -5.03 -23.11 10.66
CA ARG A 168 -4.81 -21.88 9.86
C ARG A 168 -6.17 -21.24 9.46
N GLY A 169 -7.01 -20.95 10.46
CA GLY A 169 -8.41 -20.59 10.28
C GLY A 169 -8.66 -19.15 9.82
N TYR A 170 -7.96 -18.70 8.79
CA TYR A 170 -8.26 -17.48 8.07
C TYR A 170 -8.44 -17.70 6.57
N LEU A 171 -8.79 -18.92 6.19
CA LEU A 171 -9.12 -19.21 4.79
C LEU A 171 -10.50 -19.82 4.70
#